data_b0af542c6134dac1dd9ae76cd9fc5c3d
#
_entry.id   b0af542c6134dac1dd9ae76cd9fc5c3d
#
_cell.length_a   1.000
_cell.length_b   1.000
_cell.length_c   1.000
_cell.angle_alpha   90.00
_cell.angle_beta   90.00
_cell.angle_gamma   90.00
#
_symmetry.space_group_name_H-M   'P 1'
#
loop_
_entity.id
_entity.type
_entity.pdbx_description
1 polymer ?
#
loop_
_entity_poly.entity_id
_entity_poly.type
_entity_poly.pdbx_seq_one_letter_code
_entity_poly.pdbx_strand_id
1 'polypeptide(L)'
;MVNKLNWETVPTEDVNPSMARKIISGEKLMVAKMKFKDGFVVPLHHHVHEQVTQVVSGQMRFWFGENKEQTMDLHPGDVVVIPSNLPHEALMIGDVEEIDTWAPPRQDWLDKTDDYLRK
;
A
#
# COMPACT_ATOMS: atom_id res chain seq x y z
N MET A 1 -26.97 8.42 -1.55
CA MET A 1 -26.68 9.27 -0.37
C MET A 1 -25.20 9.24 -0.08
N VAL A 2 -24.62 10.37 0.29
CA VAL A 2 -23.18 10.46 0.57
C VAL A 2 -22.97 10.61 2.06
N ASN A 3 -22.09 9.77 2.61
CA ASN A 3 -21.73 9.80 4.03
C ASN A 3 -20.28 10.22 4.19
N LYS A 4 -20.04 11.06 5.21
CA LYS A 4 -18.71 11.49 5.59
C LYS A 4 -18.04 10.42 6.45
N LEU A 5 -16.77 10.10 6.13
CA LEU A 5 -15.92 9.21 6.91
C LEU A 5 -14.73 10.01 7.47
N ASN A 6 -14.12 9.50 8.52
CA ASN A 6 -12.92 10.08 9.09
C ASN A 6 -11.93 8.97 9.42
N TRP A 7 -10.66 9.16 9.08
CA TRP A 7 -9.64 8.16 9.34
C TRP A 7 -9.56 7.75 10.82
N GLU A 8 -9.84 8.67 11.74
CA GLU A 8 -9.81 8.36 13.18
C GLU A 8 -10.86 7.34 13.58
N THR A 9 -11.99 7.29 12.88
CA THR A 9 -13.09 6.36 13.17
C THR A 9 -13.08 5.11 12.34
N VAL A 10 -12.23 5.04 11.29
CA VAL A 10 -12.06 3.83 10.49
C VAL A 10 -11.25 2.82 11.32
N PRO A 11 -11.74 1.57 11.47
CA PRO A 11 -11.03 0.57 12.25
C PRO A 11 -9.62 0.29 11.72
N THR A 12 -8.68 0.12 12.64
CA THR A 12 -7.32 -0.32 12.31
C THR A 12 -7.28 -1.84 12.26
N GLU A 13 -6.68 -2.38 11.21
CA GLU A 13 -6.35 -3.79 11.12
C GLU A 13 -4.85 -3.96 11.29
N ASP A 14 -4.44 -4.75 12.30
CA ASP A 14 -3.04 -5.16 12.46
C ASP A 14 -2.82 -6.41 11.60
N VAL A 15 -2.21 -6.21 10.44
CA VAL A 15 -1.99 -7.30 9.46
C VAL A 15 -0.92 -8.27 9.95
N ASN A 16 0.14 -7.69 10.51
CA ASN A 16 1.26 -8.41 11.15
C ASN A 16 1.94 -7.44 12.13
N PRO A 17 2.95 -7.87 12.90
CA PRO A 17 3.58 -6.99 13.90
C PRO A 17 4.21 -5.72 13.35
N SER A 18 4.48 -5.66 12.04
CA SER A 18 5.14 -4.53 11.39
C SER A 18 4.24 -3.72 10.48
N MET A 19 2.97 -4.12 10.31
CA MET A 19 2.06 -3.46 9.36
C MET A 19 0.66 -3.33 9.93
N ALA A 20 0.14 -2.09 9.93
CA ALA A 20 -1.24 -1.77 10.28
C ALA A 20 -1.86 -0.97 9.14
N ARG A 21 -3.15 -1.14 8.92
CA ARG A 21 -3.87 -0.45 7.85
C ARG A 21 -5.29 -0.07 8.23
N LYS A 22 -5.78 1.00 7.60
CA LYS A 22 -7.18 1.43 7.62
C LYS A 22 -7.65 1.50 6.18
N ILE A 23 -8.78 0.90 5.86
CA ILE A 23 -9.29 0.78 4.49
C ILE A 23 -10.64 1.48 4.37
N ILE A 24 -10.78 2.28 3.29
CA ILE A 24 -12.06 2.83 2.84
C ILE A 24 -12.24 2.38 1.40
N SER A 25 -13.35 1.70 1.10
CA SER A 25 -13.60 1.20 -0.26
C SER A 25 -14.90 1.74 -0.83
N GLY A 26 -14.84 2.22 -2.06
CA GLY A 26 -15.99 2.42 -2.92
C GLY A 26 -16.22 1.20 -3.81
N GLU A 27 -17.09 1.36 -4.81
CA GLU A 27 -17.35 0.29 -5.78
C GLU A 27 -16.24 0.14 -6.81
N LYS A 28 -15.61 1.26 -7.19
CA LYS A 28 -14.64 1.30 -8.30
C LYS A 28 -13.23 1.58 -7.87
N LEU A 29 -13.02 2.02 -6.63
CA LEU A 29 -11.69 2.29 -6.10
C LEU A 29 -11.66 2.08 -4.59
N MET A 30 -10.44 1.88 -4.07
CA MET A 30 -10.20 1.68 -2.65
C MET A 30 -9.01 2.54 -2.25
N VAL A 31 -9.08 3.13 -1.06
CA VAL A 31 -7.96 3.87 -0.47
C VAL A 31 -7.62 3.28 0.88
N ALA A 32 -6.33 3.17 1.17
CA ALA A 32 -5.86 2.68 2.47
C ALA A 32 -4.78 3.61 3.02
N LYS A 33 -4.86 3.84 4.32
CA LYS A 33 -3.82 4.54 5.07
C LYS A 33 -3.07 3.49 5.89
N MET A 34 -1.75 3.44 5.70
CA MET A 34 -0.94 2.36 6.25
C MET A 34 0.23 2.86 7.05
N LYS A 35 0.58 2.10 8.10
CA LYS A 35 1.76 2.31 8.91
C LYS A 35 2.61 1.06 8.90
N PHE A 36 3.90 1.25 8.64
CA PHE A 36 4.89 0.17 8.63
C PHE A 36 6.03 0.48 9.57
N LYS A 37 6.61 -0.55 10.15
CA LYS A 37 7.83 -0.42 10.93
C LYS A 37 9.07 -0.49 10.05
N ASP A 38 10.15 0.13 10.53
CA ASP A 38 11.45 0.09 9.87
C ASP A 38 11.84 -1.32 9.45
N GLY A 39 12.35 -1.45 8.24
CA GLY A 39 12.87 -2.71 7.71
C GLY A 39 11.82 -3.66 7.13
N PHE A 40 10.53 -3.32 7.23
CA PHE A 40 9.50 -4.18 6.65
C PHE A 40 9.62 -4.22 5.13
N VAL A 41 9.49 -5.42 4.56
CA VAL A 41 9.52 -5.63 3.11
C VAL A 41 8.14 -6.10 2.65
N VAL A 42 7.57 -5.37 1.68
CA VAL A 42 6.45 -5.88 0.88
C VAL A 42 7.08 -6.66 -0.25
N PRO A 43 6.94 -7.99 -0.28
CA PRO A 43 7.66 -8.81 -1.26
C PRO A 43 7.20 -8.54 -2.69
N LEU A 44 8.04 -8.90 -3.64
CA LEU A 44 7.75 -8.74 -5.07
C LEU A 44 6.42 -9.40 -5.41
N HIS A 45 5.51 -8.63 -5.98
CA HIS A 45 4.18 -9.09 -6.37
C HIS A 45 3.66 -8.22 -7.50
N HIS A 46 2.60 -8.67 -8.13
CA HIS A 46 1.86 -7.88 -9.13
C HIS A 46 0.36 -8.12 -8.98
N HIS A 47 -0.41 -7.20 -9.48
CA HIS A 47 -1.88 -7.30 -9.47
C HIS A 47 -2.46 -6.48 -10.62
N VAL A 48 -3.68 -6.83 -11.01
CA VAL A 48 -4.39 -6.15 -12.12
C VAL A 48 -4.70 -4.69 -11.77
N HIS A 49 -4.77 -4.36 -10.50
CA HIS A 49 -5.13 -3.03 -10.01
C HIS A 49 -4.07 -2.00 -10.38
N GLU A 50 -4.51 -0.85 -10.90
CA GLU A 50 -3.66 0.33 -10.94
C GLU A 50 -3.53 0.88 -9.53
N GLN A 51 -2.35 1.37 -9.17
CA GLN A 51 -2.05 1.82 -7.80
C GLN A 51 -1.40 3.19 -7.80
N VAL A 52 -1.86 4.06 -6.90
CA VAL A 52 -1.18 5.31 -6.59
C VAL A 52 -0.67 5.22 -5.17
N THR A 53 0.63 5.41 -4.97
CA THR A 53 1.27 5.39 -3.65
C THR A 53 1.79 6.77 -3.30
N GLN A 54 1.44 7.26 -2.10
CA GLN A 54 1.85 8.54 -1.56
C GLN A 54 2.54 8.33 -0.23
N VAL A 55 3.78 8.82 -0.08
CA VAL A 55 4.49 8.75 1.20
C VAL A 55 4.13 9.98 2.03
N VAL A 56 3.66 9.75 3.26
CA VAL A 56 3.34 10.82 4.23
C VAL A 56 4.53 11.07 5.13
N SER A 57 5.16 10.02 5.65
CA SER A 57 6.36 10.12 6.51
C SER A 57 7.25 8.90 6.31
N GLY A 58 8.54 9.04 6.61
CA GLY A 58 9.53 7.98 6.38
C GLY A 58 9.99 7.94 4.93
N GLN A 59 10.59 6.84 4.54
CA GLN A 59 11.12 6.64 3.18
C GLN A 59 10.80 5.23 2.72
N MET A 60 10.37 5.10 1.46
CA MET A 60 10.16 3.81 0.82
C MET A 60 11.14 3.65 -0.34
N ARG A 61 11.75 2.47 -0.45
CA ARG A 61 12.51 2.11 -1.64
C ARG A 61 11.72 1.08 -2.43
N PHE A 62 11.41 1.40 -3.67
CA PHE A 62 10.72 0.51 -4.58
C PHE A 62 11.66 -0.09 -5.60
N TRP A 63 11.40 -1.34 -5.97
CA TRP A 63 11.96 -1.97 -7.15
C TRP A 63 10.81 -2.34 -8.06
N PHE A 64 10.92 -1.98 -9.34
CA PHE A 64 9.91 -2.26 -10.35
C PHE A 64 10.46 -3.17 -11.42
N GLY A 65 9.58 -4.06 -11.92
CA GLY A 65 9.92 -5.01 -12.95
C GLY A 65 10.18 -6.40 -12.40
N GLU A 66 10.03 -7.40 -13.24
CA GLU A 66 10.17 -8.81 -12.88
C GLU A 66 11.57 -9.12 -12.36
N ASN A 67 12.58 -8.45 -12.89
CA ASN A 67 13.99 -8.57 -12.49
C ASN A 67 14.46 -7.34 -11.71
N LYS A 68 13.53 -6.54 -11.16
CA LYS A 68 13.85 -5.35 -10.38
C LYS A 68 14.74 -4.36 -11.15
N GLU A 69 14.41 -4.12 -12.42
CA GLU A 69 15.22 -3.30 -13.33
C GLU A 69 15.27 -1.83 -12.93
N GLN A 70 14.24 -1.33 -12.27
CA GLN A 70 14.17 0.06 -11.83
C GLN A 70 14.13 0.13 -10.30
N THR A 71 14.97 0.98 -9.72
CA THR A 71 14.95 1.29 -8.27
C THR A 71 14.55 2.75 -8.10
N MET A 72 13.67 3.02 -7.12
CA MET A 72 13.17 4.36 -6.86
C MET A 72 12.98 4.58 -5.37
N ASP A 73 13.52 5.69 -4.85
CA ASP A 73 13.29 6.11 -3.47
C ASP A 73 12.20 7.16 -3.42
N LEU A 74 11.21 6.96 -2.54
CA LEU A 74 10.15 7.90 -2.28
C LEU A 74 10.31 8.51 -0.89
N HIS A 75 10.26 9.82 -0.82
CA HIS A 75 10.32 10.62 0.40
C HIS A 75 8.96 11.27 0.67
N PRO A 76 8.74 11.84 1.87
CA PRO A 76 7.46 12.50 2.16
C PRO A 76 7.09 13.52 1.08
N GLY A 77 5.86 13.40 0.58
CA GLY A 77 5.33 14.23 -0.51
C GLY A 77 5.51 13.63 -1.90
N ASP A 78 6.32 12.59 -2.04
CA ASP A 78 6.46 11.91 -3.33
C ASP A 78 5.26 11.02 -3.60
N VAL A 79 4.87 10.96 -4.88
CA VAL A 79 3.73 10.19 -5.35
C VAL A 79 4.16 9.42 -6.59
N VAL A 80 3.78 8.14 -6.66
CA VAL A 80 4.06 7.30 -7.82
C VAL A 80 2.78 6.61 -8.28
N VAL A 81 2.64 6.48 -9.61
CA VAL A 81 1.59 5.67 -10.23
C VAL A 81 2.21 4.36 -10.69
N ILE A 82 1.70 3.25 -10.15
CA ILE A 82 2.18 1.90 -10.50
C ILE A 82 1.18 1.29 -11.47
N PRO A 83 1.59 1.05 -12.73
CA PRO A 83 0.69 0.48 -13.74
C PRO A 83 0.18 -0.91 -13.36
N SER A 84 -0.98 -1.25 -13.93
CA SER A 84 -1.56 -2.59 -13.83
C SER A 84 -0.53 -3.66 -14.22
N ASN A 85 -0.42 -4.70 -13.39
CA ASN A 85 0.43 -5.88 -13.59
C ASN A 85 1.95 -5.64 -13.57
N LEU A 86 2.41 -4.44 -13.25
CA LEU A 86 3.84 -4.19 -13.09
C LEU A 86 4.32 -4.81 -11.77
N PRO A 87 5.26 -5.78 -11.79
CA PRO A 87 5.82 -6.31 -10.55
C PRO A 87 6.52 -5.22 -9.74
N HIS A 88 6.30 -5.23 -8.43
CA HIS A 88 6.91 -4.24 -7.54
C HIS A 88 7.16 -4.83 -6.16
N GLU A 89 8.22 -4.34 -5.54
CA GLU A 89 8.64 -4.69 -4.19
C GLU A 89 8.98 -3.39 -3.46
N ALA A 90 8.76 -3.35 -2.15
CA ALA A 90 9.06 -2.14 -1.37
C ALA A 90 9.75 -2.48 -0.06
N LEU A 91 10.76 -1.67 0.30
CA LEU A 91 11.45 -1.72 1.58
C LEU A 91 11.15 -0.43 2.34
N MET A 92 10.77 -0.56 3.61
CA MET A 92 10.56 0.58 4.50
C MET A 92 11.88 0.97 5.16
N ILE A 93 12.26 2.23 5.00
CA ILE A 93 13.47 2.80 5.59
C ILE A 93 13.03 3.79 6.66
N GLY A 94 13.22 3.41 7.93
CA GLY A 94 12.55 4.04 9.06
C GLY A 94 11.11 3.60 9.14
N ASP A 95 10.38 4.14 10.13
CA ASP A 95 8.94 3.93 10.21
C ASP A 95 8.27 4.74 9.11
N VAL A 96 7.30 4.15 8.43
CA VAL A 96 6.65 4.75 7.26
C VAL A 96 5.16 4.87 7.48
N GLU A 97 4.61 6.01 7.08
CA GLU A 97 3.16 6.19 6.90
C GLU A 97 2.92 6.54 5.43
N GLU A 98 2.00 5.82 4.80
CA GLU A 98 1.66 6.02 3.39
C GLU A 98 0.16 5.91 3.15
N ILE A 99 -0.27 6.45 1.99
CA ILE A 99 -1.63 6.31 1.50
C ILE A 99 -1.55 5.68 0.12
N ASP A 100 -2.25 4.56 -0.06
CA ASP A 100 -2.38 3.88 -1.34
C ASP A 100 -3.81 3.93 -1.84
N THR A 101 -3.95 4.09 -3.15
CA THR A 101 -5.25 4.04 -3.84
C THR A 101 -5.16 3.01 -4.95
N TRP A 102 -6.16 2.12 -5.03
CA TRP A 102 -6.24 1.10 -6.08
C TRP A 102 -7.57 1.19 -6.83
N ALA A 103 -7.53 0.91 -8.10
CA ALA A 103 -8.70 0.72 -8.93
C ALA A 103 -8.51 -0.52 -9.83
N PRO A 104 -9.41 -1.49 -9.79
CA PRO A 104 -10.56 -1.65 -8.88
C PRO A 104 -10.13 -1.92 -7.43
N PRO A 105 -11.10 -2.03 -6.49
CA PRO A 105 -10.77 -2.38 -5.09
C PRO A 105 -10.03 -3.71 -4.98
N ARG A 106 -9.09 -3.78 -4.03
CA ARG A 106 -8.34 -4.99 -3.71
C ARG A 106 -9.24 -5.96 -2.93
N GLN A 107 -9.90 -6.86 -3.64
CA GLN A 107 -10.81 -7.83 -3.02
C GLN A 107 -10.09 -8.74 -2.04
N ASP A 108 -8.83 -9.10 -2.32
CA ASP A 108 -8.00 -9.89 -1.41
C ASP A 108 -7.75 -9.18 -0.07
N TRP A 109 -7.64 -7.86 -0.08
CA TRP A 109 -7.49 -7.07 1.14
C TRP A 109 -8.82 -6.98 1.91
N LEU A 110 -9.94 -6.83 1.21
CA LEU A 110 -11.26 -6.78 1.82
C LEU A 110 -11.63 -8.12 2.43
N ASP A 111 -11.26 -9.22 1.78
CA ASP A 111 -11.54 -10.58 2.23
C ASP A 111 -10.47 -11.12 3.19
N LYS A 112 -9.39 -10.36 3.40
CA LYS A 112 -8.25 -10.75 4.23
C LYS A 112 -7.60 -12.05 3.77
N THR A 113 -7.47 -12.19 2.43
CA THR A 113 -6.82 -13.33 1.77
C THR A 113 -5.47 -12.96 1.17
N ASP A 114 -4.91 -11.81 1.57
CA ASP A 114 -3.60 -11.31 1.13
C ASP A 114 -2.46 -12.00 1.89
N ASP A 115 -2.28 -13.28 1.66
CA ASP A 115 -1.36 -14.14 2.40
C ASP A 115 0.10 -13.68 2.34
N TYR A 116 0.49 -13.02 1.24
CA TYR A 116 1.87 -12.54 1.06
C TYR A 116 2.27 -11.48 2.10
N LEU A 117 1.30 -10.82 2.74
CA LEU A 117 1.55 -9.85 3.81
C LEU A 117 1.38 -10.44 5.21
N ARG A 118 0.75 -11.61 5.33
CA ARG A 118 0.35 -12.19 6.62
C ARG A 118 1.32 -13.22 7.16
N LYS A 119 2.39 -13.51 6.44
CA LYS A 119 3.39 -14.49 6.83
C LYS A 119 4.53 -13.90 7.64
#